data_a1714cb987c94301c7c3c743638b9274
#
_entry.id   a1714cb987c94301c7c3c743638b9274
#
_cell.length_a   1.000
_cell.length_b   1.000
_cell.length_c   1.000
_cell.angle_alpha   90.00
_cell.angle_beta   90.00
_cell.angle_gamma   90.00
#
_symmetry.space_group_name_H-M   'P 1'
#
loop_
_entity.id
_entity.type
_entity.pdbx_description
1 polymer ?
#
loop_
_entity_poly.entity_id
_entity_poly.type
_entity_poly.pdbx_seq_one_letter_code
_entity_poly.pdbx_strand_id
1 'polypeptide(L)'
;MKKHFTFLIFLLLATFGFSQSDSLADCDEIPTLNLGVLKFVKSKINKKVGRGECWDLAAQALESVDAKWNKEYIFGQEVDHNTDCIFPGDIIQFENVKLKYVKDQVTYTEMMLHHTAVIYQVSGTGKYKLAHQNIRTRNNRVEITDIDLKNIYKGELHIYRPQ
;
A
#
# COMPACT_ATOMS: atom_id res chain seq x y z
N MET A 1 49.10 -56.68 -37.75
CA MET A 1 48.14 -55.56 -38.06
C MET A 1 47.26 -55.38 -36.85
N LYS A 2 47.51 -54.37 -35.96
CA LYS A 2 46.72 -54.07 -34.78
C LYS A 2 45.83 -52.89 -35.12
N LYS A 3 44.51 -53.09 -35.10
CA LYS A 3 43.50 -52.00 -35.32
C LYS A 3 43.25 -51.33 -33.98
N HIS A 4 43.59 -50.06 -33.87
CA HIS A 4 43.21 -49.24 -32.74
C HIS A 4 41.78 -48.71 -32.99
N PHE A 5 40.85 -49.08 -32.07
CA PHE A 5 39.48 -48.59 -32.08
C PHE A 5 39.40 -47.42 -31.09
N THR A 6 39.35 -46.22 -31.65
CA THR A 6 39.22 -44.98 -30.84
C THR A 6 37.76 -44.78 -30.48
N PHE A 7 37.44 -44.92 -29.20
CA PHE A 7 36.07 -44.69 -28.67
C PHE A 7 35.95 -43.22 -28.33
N LEU A 8 35.17 -42.51 -29.11
CA LEU A 8 34.85 -41.10 -28.91
C LEU A 8 33.68 -40.97 -27.92
N ILE A 9 33.99 -40.53 -26.67
CA ILE A 9 32.98 -40.28 -25.65
C ILE A 9 32.41 -38.90 -25.91
N PHE A 10 31.15 -38.83 -26.36
CA PHE A 10 30.37 -37.58 -26.41
C PHE A 10 29.86 -37.24 -25.01
N LEU A 11 30.45 -36.23 -24.39
CA LEU A 11 29.99 -35.69 -23.12
C LEU A 11 28.80 -34.75 -23.37
N LEU A 12 27.58 -35.24 -23.11
CA LEU A 12 26.36 -34.44 -23.18
C LEU A 12 26.32 -33.49 -21.95
N LEU A 13 26.66 -32.24 -22.15
CA LEU A 13 26.43 -31.17 -21.15
C LEU A 13 24.95 -30.81 -21.13
N ALA A 14 24.19 -31.36 -20.18
CA ALA A 14 22.84 -30.92 -19.89
C ALA A 14 22.91 -29.56 -19.21
N THR A 15 22.62 -28.48 -19.93
CA THR A 15 22.38 -27.16 -19.36
C THR A 15 21.04 -27.16 -18.66
N PHE A 16 21.05 -27.25 -17.34
CA PHE A 16 19.86 -26.93 -16.54
C PHE A 16 19.59 -25.44 -16.67
N GLY A 17 18.67 -25.07 -17.56
CA GLY A 17 18.10 -23.73 -17.57
C GLY A 17 17.28 -23.54 -16.29
N PHE A 18 17.80 -22.71 -15.37
CA PHE A 18 16.97 -22.16 -14.30
C PHE A 18 15.97 -21.22 -14.97
N SER A 19 14.74 -21.69 -15.12
CA SER A 19 13.62 -20.80 -15.39
C SER A 19 13.40 -19.97 -14.11
N GLN A 20 13.81 -18.70 -14.11
CA GLN A 20 13.28 -17.74 -13.17
C GLN A 20 11.80 -17.59 -13.51
N SER A 21 10.95 -18.24 -12.74
CA SER A 21 9.56 -17.83 -12.69
C SER A 21 9.57 -16.44 -12.05
N ASP A 22 9.18 -15.41 -12.80
CA ASP A 22 8.71 -14.15 -12.23
C ASP A 22 7.51 -14.52 -11.36
N SER A 23 7.78 -14.77 -10.08
CA SER A 23 6.72 -14.96 -9.09
C SER A 23 6.03 -13.61 -8.98
N LEU A 24 4.79 -13.54 -9.44
CA LEU A 24 3.86 -12.52 -8.98
C LEU A 24 4.00 -12.49 -7.45
N ALA A 25 4.28 -11.31 -6.90
CA ALA A 25 4.52 -11.17 -5.47
C ALA A 25 3.37 -11.84 -4.70
N ASP A 26 3.72 -12.78 -3.83
CA ASP A 26 2.75 -13.46 -2.99
C ASP A 26 2.20 -12.44 -1.98
N CYS A 27 0.96 -11.99 -2.19
CA CYS A 27 0.31 -10.98 -1.37
C CYS A 27 -0.35 -11.57 -0.11
N ASP A 28 0.00 -12.79 0.27
CA ASP A 28 -0.69 -13.52 1.34
C ASP A 28 -0.25 -13.09 2.74
N GLU A 29 0.95 -12.56 2.91
CA GLU A 29 1.48 -12.21 4.23
C GLU A 29 1.66 -10.68 4.40
N ILE A 30 0.93 -10.12 5.38
CA ILE A 30 1.04 -8.70 5.73
C ILE A 30 2.38 -8.46 6.46
N PRO A 31 3.23 -7.51 6.02
CA PRO A 31 4.49 -7.20 6.68
C PRO A 31 4.33 -6.85 8.17
N THR A 32 5.30 -7.23 8.99
CA THR A 32 5.23 -7.05 10.45
C THR A 32 5.02 -5.60 10.87
N LEU A 33 5.70 -4.65 10.23
CA LEU A 33 5.50 -3.22 10.53
C LEU A 33 4.08 -2.77 10.19
N ASN A 34 3.53 -3.23 9.07
CA ASN A 34 2.15 -2.97 8.68
C ASN A 34 1.15 -3.48 9.72
N LEU A 35 1.37 -4.68 10.26
CA LEU A 35 0.53 -5.22 11.33
C LEU A 35 0.58 -4.33 12.58
N GLY A 36 1.76 -3.81 12.94
CA GLY A 36 1.93 -2.89 14.04
C GLY A 36 1.20 -1.57 13.82
N VAL A 37 1.38 -0.95 12.64
CA VAL A 37 0.65 0.26 12.21
C VAL A 37 -0.85 0.04 12.29
N LEU A 38 -1.34 -1.08 11.74
CA LEU A 38 -2.77 -1.42 11.76
C LEU A 38 -3.31 -1.61 13.19
N LYS A 39 -2.53 -2.24 14.09
CA LYS A 39 -2.87 -2.40 15.50
C LYS A 39 -3.01 -1.04 16.20
N PHE A 40 -2.06 -0.12 15.97
CA PHE A 40 -2.15 1.25 16.47
C PHE A 40 -3.44 1.92 15.98
N VAL A 41 -3.67 1.95 14.67
CA VAL A 41 -4.84 2.57 14.05
C VAL A 41 -6.14 2.01 14.63
N LYS A 42 -6.28 0.68 14.75
CA LYS A 42 -7.45 0.03 15.37
C LYS A 42 -7.74 0.55 16.75
N SER A 43 -6.71 0.82 17.57
CA SER A 43 -6.84 1.35 18.92
C SER A 43 -7.31 2.80 18.98
N LYS A 44 -7.24 3.51 17.83
CA LYS A 44 -7.56 4.95 17.71
C LYS A 44 -8.89 5.23 17.03
N ILE A 45 -9.59 4.24 16.54
CA ILE A 45 -10.93 4.42 15.93
C ILE A 45 -11.83 5.22 16.88
N ASN A 46 -12.54 6.22 16.36
CA ASN A 46 -13.38 7.18 17.08
C ASN A 46 -12.64 8.06 18.11
N LYS A 47 -11.31 8.06 18.12
CA LYS A 47 -10.50 8.93 18.98
C LYS A 47 -9.78 9.97 18.15
N LYS A 48 -9.46 11.10 18.76
CA LYS A 48 -8.57 12.10 18.20
C LYS A 48 -7.13 11.70 18.45
N VAL A 49 -6.29 11.75 17.40
CA VAL A 49 -4.85 11.51 17.46
C VAL A 49 -4.12 12.82 17.22
N GLY A 50 -3.17 13.16 18.09
CA GLY A 50 -2.41 14.40 17.97
C GLY A 50 -3.30 15.66 17.98
N ARG A 51 -3.05 16.56 17.04
CA ARG A 51 -3.85 17.77 16.81
C ARG A 51 -5.18 17.47 16.15
N GLY A 52 -5.33 16.29 15.56
CA GLY A 52 -6.50 15.87 14.79
C GLY A 52 -6.33 16.08 13.29
N GLU A 53 -5.10 16.33 12.82
CA GLU A 53 -4.80 16.43 11.41
C GLU A 53 -4.61 15.05 10.77
N CYS A 54 -4.87 14.93 9.48
CA CYS A 54 -4.74 13.65 8.76
C CYS A 54 -3.33 13.04 8.89
N TRP A 55 -2.29 13.88 8.84
CA TRP A 55 -0.90 13.51 9.01
C TRP A 55 -0.59 12.92 10.39
N ASP A 56 -1.20 13.45 11.47
CA ASP A 56 -0.91 13.04 12.85
C ASP A 56 -1.18 11.55 13.11
N LEU A 57 -2.20 10.98 12.43
CA LEU A 57 -2.51 9.54 12.55
C LEU A 57 -1.39 8.68 11.96
N ALA A 58 -0.98 8.99 10.72
CA ALA A 58 0.09 8.24 10.03
C ALA A 58 1.41 8.38 10.78
N ALA A 59 1.79 9.60 11.17
CA ALA A 59 3.02 9.87 11.91
C ALA A 59 3.11 9.07 13.20
N GLN A 60 2.09 9.14 14.07
CA GLN A 60 2.10 8.41 15.33
C GLN A 60 2.00 6.88 15.14
N ALA A 61 1.32 6.41 14.09
CA ALA A 61 1.28 5.00 13.77
C ALA A 61 2.68 4.47 13.39
N LEU A 62 3.41 5.19 12.54
CA LEU A 62 4.78 4.85 12.13
C LEU A 62 5.75 4.93 13.32
N GLU A 63 5.65 5.95 14.16
CA GLU A 63 6.46 6.09 15.37
C GLU A 63 6.20 4.96 16.38
N SER A 64 4.97 4.46 16.48
CA SER A 64 4.63 3.36 17.39
C SER A 64 5.31 2.03 17.06
N VAL A 65 5.87 1.90 15.86
CA VAL A 65 6.56 0.70 15.36
C VAL A 65 8.02 0.96 14.98
N ASP A 66 8.57 2.13 15.37
CA ASP A 66 9.93 2.58 15.02
C ASP A 66 10.24 2.54 13.52
N ALA A 67 9.23 2.78 12.68
CA ALA A 67 9.38 2.79 11.23
C ALA A 67 10.28 3.94 10.76
N LYS A 68 11.06 3.69 9.71
CA LYS A 68 11.91 4.70 9.06
C LYS A 68 11.12 5.49 8.02
N TRP A 69 11.06 6.80 8.16
CA TRP A 69 10.40 7.73 7.25
C TRP A 69 11.01 9.12 7.38
N ASN A 70 10.70 10.06 6.45
CA ASN A 70 11.34 11.38 6.44
C ASN A 70 10.79 12.40 7.43
N LYS A 71 9.79 12.03 8.25
CA LYS A 71 9.06 12.90 9.18
C LYS A 71 8.24 14.02 8.50
N GLU A 72 8.04 13.90 7.19
CA GLU A 72 7.23 14.79 6.36
C GLU A 72 6.13 13.98 5.64
N TYR A 73 6.23 13.81 4.31
CA TYR A 73 5.21 13.15 3.49
C TYR A 73 5.71 11.97 2.68
N ILE A 74 6.93 11.47 2.96
CA ILE A 74 7.45 10.19 2.46
C ILE A 74 7.45 9.22 3.63
N PHE A 75 6.44 8.37 3.68
CA PHE A 75 6.11 7.54 4.84
C PHE A 75 6.80 6.16 4.85
N GLY A 76 7.78 5.95 3.99
CA GLY A 76 8.54 4.70 3.83
C GLY A 76 8.92 4.44 2.39
N GLN A 77 8.90 3.17 1.97
CA GLN A 77 9.13 2.80 0.57
C GLN A 77 7.87 3.02 -0.25
N GLU A 78 7.98 3.77 -1.35
CA GLU A 78 6.87 3.93 -2.29
C GLU A 78 6.58 2.59 -3.00
N VAL A 79 5.30 2.28 -3.17
CA VAL A 79 4.81 1.07 -3.83
C VAL A 79 3.77 1.43 -4.89
N ASP A 80 3.82 0.78 -6.05
CA ASP A 80 2.87 1.00 -7.14
C ASP A 80 1.64 0.11 -6.95
N HIS A 81 0.48 0.73 -6.74
CA HIS A 81 -0.79 0.03 -6.55
C HIS A 81 -1.27 -0.79 -7.77
N ASN A 82 -0.63 -0.64 -8.93
CA ASN A 82 -0.94 -1.40 -10.13
C ASN A 82 -0.12 -2.70 -10.24
N THR A 83 1.07 -2.73 -9.67
CA THR A 83 2.04 -3.83 -9.81
C THR A 83 2.45 -4.48 -8.51
N ASP A 84 2.41 -3.73 -7.41
CA ASP A 84 2.82 -4.22 -6.10
C ASP A 84 1.64 -4.67 -5.25
N CYS A 85 1.90 -5.57 -4.30
CA CYS A 85 0.94 -5.89 -3.27
C CYS A 85 0.69 -4.67 -2.37
N ILE A 86 -0.55 -4.30 -2.20
CA ILE A 86 -0.95 -3.27 -1.24
C ILE A 86 -1.48 -3.97 0.00
N PHE A 87 -1.00 -3.56 1.18
CA PHE A 87 -1.36 -4.19 2.44
C PHE A 87 -2.09 -3.22 3.40
N PRO A 88 -2.97 -3.74 4.26
CA PRO A 88 -3.41 -2.98 5.41
C PRO A 88 -2.19 -2.49 6.22
N GLY A 89 -2.20 -1.22 6.64
CA GLY A 89 -1.06 -0.57 7.28
C GLY A 89 -0.14 0.22 6.34
N ASP A 90 -0.28 0.08 5.00
CA ASP A 90 0.35 1.01 4.06
C ASP A 90 -0.26 2.40 4.22
N ILE A 91 0.54 3.45 3.97
CA ILE A 91 0.11 4.85 4.07
C ILE A 91 -0.19 5.36 2.66
N ILE A 92 -1.33 6.03 2.48
CA ILE A 92 -1.69 6.66 1.22
C ILE A 92 -1.71 8.18 1.37
N GLN A 93 -1.03 8.87 0.46
CA GLN A 93 -0.97 10.33 0.36
C GLN A 93 -1.66 10.76 -0.93
N PHE A 94 -2.58 11.72 -0.81
CA PHE A 94 -3.32 12.31 -1.92
C PHE A 94 -2.87 13.75 -2.16
N GLU A 95 -2.62 14.10 -3.45
CA GLU A 95 -2.19 15.43 -3.87
C GLU A 95 -3.13 15.96 -4.95
N ASN A 96 -3.89 17.01 -4.62
CA ASN A 96 -4.86 17.64 -5.51
C ASN A 96 -5.87 16.67 -6.13
N VAL A 97 -6.20 15.60 -5.41
CA VAL A 97 -7.08 14.54 -5.89
C VAL A 97 -8.53 15.03 -5.94
N LYS A 98 -9.18 14.73 -7.07
CA LYS A 98 -10.64 14.86 -7.24
C LYS A 98 -11.21 13.51 -7.62
N LEU A 99 -12.26 13.11 -6.93
CA LEU A 99 -12.98 11.88 -7.22
C LEU A 99 -14.47 12.14 -7.40
N LYS A 100 -15.11 11.29 -8.22
CA LYS A 100 -16.54 11.37 -8.52
C LYS A 100 -17.14 9.98 -8.50
N TYR A 101 -18.19 9.79 -7.75
CA TYR A 101 -18.90 8.51 -7.67
C TYR A 101 -20.41 8.71 -7.52
N VAL A 102 -21.17 7.65 -7.82
CA VAL A 102 -22.61 7.63 -7.66
C VAL A 102 -22.97 6.72 -6.49
N LYS A 103 -23.76 7.22 -5.56
CA LYS A 103 -24.32 6.45 -4.46
C LYS A 103 -25.79 6.84 -4.29
N ASP A 104 -26.68 5.85 -4.20
CA ASP A 104 -28.12 6.05 -4.04
C ASP A 104 -28.71 7.01 -5.08
N GLN A 105 -28.28 6.88 -6.35
CA GLN A 105 -28.64 7.74 -7.50
C GLN A 105 -28.16 9.20 -7.39
N VAL A 106 -27.39 9.53 -6.37
CA VAL A 106 -26.79 10.86 -6.18
C VAL A 106 -25.33 10.83 -6.60
N THR A 107 -24.93 11.84 -7.39
CA THR A 107 -23.51 12.02 -7.76
C THR A 107 -22.80 12.83 -6.69
N TYR A 108 -21.75 12.26 -6.16
CA TYR A 108 -20.84 12.91 -5.21
C TYR A 108 -19.56 13.31 -5.91
N THR A 109 -19.06 14.49 -5.57
CA THR A 109 -17.71 14.94 -5.95
C THR A 109 -16.96 15.30 -4.69
N GLU A 110 -15.79 14.74 -4.52
CA GLU A 110 -14.91 15.01 -3.37
C GLU A 110 -13.57 15.53 -3.83
N MET A 111 -12.91 16.31 -2.96
CA MET A 111 -11.61 16.87 -3.22
C MET A 111 -10.72 16.71 -1.99
N MET A 112 -9.55 16.15 -2.21
CA MET A 112 -8.47 15.99 -1.25
C MET A 112 -7.25 16.76 -1.80
N LEU A 113 -7.03 18.00 -1.32
CA LEU A 113 -5.93 18.83 -1.81
C LEU A 113 -4.57 18.28 -1.37
N HIS A 114 -4.48 17.95 -0.10
CA HIS A 114 -3.31 17.36 0.53
C HIS A 114 -3.81 16.54 1.72
N HIS A 115 -3.89 15.22 1.55
CA HIS A 115 -4.53 14.37 2.54
C HIS A 115 -3.81 13.04 2.72
N THR A 116 -3.62 12.65 3.98
CA THR A 116 -2.97 11.40 4.37
C THR A 116 -3.98 10.45 5.01
N ALA A 117 -3.89 9.17 4.67
CA ALA A 117 -4.66 8.12 5.31
C ALA A 117 -3.83 6.85 5.49
N VAL A 118 -4.28 5.95 6.37
CA VAL A 118 -3.74 4.60 6.51
C VAL A 118 -4.70 3.63 5.83
N ILE A 119 -4.20 2.75 4.99
CA ILE A 119 -4.99 1.67 4.40
C ILE A 119 -5.38 0.70 5.52
N TYR A 120 -6.66 0.70 5.87
CA TYR A 120 -7.20 -0.11 6.96
C TYR A 120 -7.55 -1.53 6.49
N GLN A 121 -8.05 -1.64 5.25
CA GLN A 121 -8.44 -2.90 4.62
C GLN A 121 -8.28 -2.78 3.12
N VAL A 122 -7.81 -3.85 2.50
CA VAL A 122 -7.80 -4.04 1.04
C VAL A 122 -8.98 -4.93 0.69
N SER A 123 -9.87 -4.44 -0.19
CA SER A 123 -11.08 -5.15 -0.65
C SER A 123 -10.95 -5.63 -2.09
N GLY A 124 -9.86 -5.29 -2.76
CA GLY A 124 -9.51 -5.61 -4.14
C GLY A 124 -8.58 -4.55 -4.72
N THR A 125 -8.11 -4.74 -5.94
CA THR A 125 -7.21 -3.80 -6.61
C THR A 125 -7.85 -2.41 -6.67
N GLY A 126 -7.19 -1.43 -6.08
CA GLY A 126 -7.65 -0.04 -6.02
C GLY A 126 -8.88 0.20 -5.14
N LYS A 127 -9.35 -0.79 -4.36
CA LYS A 127 -10.50 -0.66 -3.47
C LYS A 127 -10.07 -0.83 -2.03
N TYR A 128 -10.15 0.24 -1.26
CA TYR A 128 -9.65 0.25 0.11
C TYR A 128 -10.67 0.81 1.09
N LYS A 129 -10.54 0.39 2.35
CA LYS A 129 -11.04 1.16 3.49
C LYS A 129 -9.88 1.96 4.05
N LEU A 130 -10.08 3.24 4.24
CA LEU A 130 -9.08 4.17 4.74
C LEU A 130 -9.41 4.58 6.17
N ALA A 131 -8.40 4.53 7.04
CA ALA A 131 -8.46 5.16 8.36
C ALA A 131 -7.81 6.53 8.27
N HIS A 132 -8.52 7.56 8.61
CA HIS A 132 -8.04 8.94 8.57
C HIS A 132 -8.82 9.85 9.53
N GLN A 133 -8.37 11.08 9.70
CA GLN A 133 -9.05 12.12 10.46
C GLN A 133 -8.96 13.46 9.71
N ASN A 134 -9.64 14.48 10.21
CA ASN A 134 -9.77 15.78 9.54
C ASN A 134 -10.46 15.68 8.16
N ILE A 135 -11.42 14.76 8.05
CA ILE A 135 -12.35 14.72 6.93
C ILE A 135 -13.57 15.54 7.33
N ARG A 136 -14.14 16.32 6.48
CA ARG A 136 -15.41 17.07 6.56
C ARG A 136 -16.25 17.00 7.88
N THR A 137 -16.00 16.04 8.74
CA THR A 137 -16.67 15.88 10.02
C THR A 137 -16.01 16.74 11.08
N ARG A 138 -16.85 17.38 11.90
CA ARG A 138 -16.44 18.41 12.89
C ARG A 138 -15.60 17.87 14.04
N ASN A 139 -15.30 16.57 14.08
CA ASN A 139 -14.77 15.95 15.29
C ASN A 139 -13.27 15.61 15.24
N ASN A 140 -12.60 15.74 14.10
CA ASN A 140 -11.18 15.38 13.92
C ASN A 140 -10.81 14.05 14.61
N ARG A 141 -11.70 13.06 14.50
CA ARG A 141 -11.51 11.71 15.05
C ARG A 141 -11.20 10.75 13.92
N VAL A 142 -10.52 9.66 14.24
CA VAL A 142 -10.24 8.61 13.28
C VAL A 142 -11.54 7.95 12.85
N GLU A 143 -11.82 8.04 11.56
CA GLU A 143 -12.97 7.42 10.90
C GLU A 143 -12.50 6.46 9.82
N ILE A 144 -13.37 5.52 9.44
CA ILE A 144 -13.14 4.58 8.34
C ILE A 144 -14.06 4.96 7.18
N THR A 145 -13.48 5.19 6.00
CA THR A 145 -14.25 5.44 4.78
C THR A 145 -13.81 4.50 3.66
N ASP A 146 -14.70 4.26 2.70
CA ASP A 146 -14.39 3.49 1.50
C ASP A 146 -13.84 4.41 0.41
N ILE A 147 -12.89 3.91 -0.37
CA ILE A 147 -12.42 4.52 -1.61
C ILE A 147 -12.30 3.46 -2.72
N ASP A 148 -12.65 3.87 -3.94
CA ASP A 148 -12.34 3.12 -5.16
C ASP A 148 -11.52 4.07 -6.04
N LEU A 149 -10.24 3.74 -6.25
CA LEU A 149 -9.29 4.60 -6.98
C LEU A 149 -9.74 4.88 -8.42
N LYS A 150 -10.54 4.00 -9.02
CA LYS A 150 -11.11 4.22 -10.37
C LYS A 150 -12.02 5.46 -10.46
N ASN A 151 -12.53 5.94 -9.32
CA ASN A 151 -13.36 7.15 -9.24
C ASN A 151 -12.52 8.44 -9.26
N ILE A 152 -11.20 8.34 -9.13
CA ILE A 152 -10.28 9.48 -9.22
C ILE A 152 -10.14 9.86 -10.69
N TYR A 153 -10.39 11.13 -10.99
CA TYR A 153 -10.27 11.66 -12.36
C TYR A 153 -9.25 12.80 -12.47
N LYS A 154 -8.69 13.25 -11.36
CA LYS A 154 -7.64 14.28 -11.33
C LYS A 154 -6.81 14.16 -10.04
N GLY A 155 -5.54 14.61 -10.12
CA GLY A 155 -4.59 14.62 -9.02
C GLY A 155 -3.70 13.38 -9.03
N GLU A 156 -2.88 13.25 -8.01
CA GLU A 156 -1.90 12.19 -7.86
C GLU A 156 -2.07 11.54 -6.48
N LEU A 157 -1.68 10.28 -6.37
CA LEU A 157 -1.61 9.58 -5.10
C LEU A 157 -0.31 8.78 -5.04
N HIS A 158 0.21 8.65 -3.84
CA HIS A 158 1.38 7.84 -3.53
C HIS A 158 1.03 6.88 -2.42
N ILE A 159 1.47 5.63 -2.52
CA ILE A 159 1.30 4.64 -1.44
C ILE A 159 2.68 4.28 -0.92
N TYR A 160 2.84 4.26 0.39
CA TYR A 160 4.10 4.01 1.07
C TYR A 160 3.96 2.82 2.01
N ARG A 161 4.93 1.92 1.94
CA ARG A 161 5.09 0.82 2.89
C ARG A 161 6.03 1.20 4.00
N PRO A 162 5.65 1.04 5.28
CA PRO A 162 6.53 1.23 6.43
C PRO A 162 7.82 0.41 6.34
N GLN A 163 8.98 1.03 6.70
CA GLN A 163 10.32 0.42 6.62
C GLN A 163 11.04 0.43 7.97
#